data_93b7f4f13a93da409e2a5a89beba000a
#
_entry.id   93b7f4f13a93da409e2a5a89beba000a
#
_cell.length_a   1.000
_cell.length_b   1.000
_cell.length_c   1.000
_cell.angle_alpha   90.00
_cell.angle_beta   90.00
_cell.angle_gamma   90.00
#
_symmetry.space_group_name_H-M   'P 1'
#
loop_
_entity.id
_entity.type
_entity.pdbx_description
1 polymer ?
#
loop_
_entity_poly.entity_id
_entity_poly.type
_entity_poly.pdbx_seq_one_letter_code
_entity_poly.pdbx_strand_id
1 'polypeptide(L)'
;MKYLLLLFTILLSFAVTGKPLEDDYTKITHTLQNYITGTSYNEPDLIKRAFAKEARLLLSKEGQDTWFVDPKEYSSWFKNKGQFNGRVGEILSIDVVGDIATAKVEILIPKKSIRYVDLFLLKQLSDGWKVVSKAATSETVKLSGERILFIVSNAHFHGDSKLPTGVSFSEIVKAYDTFKKAGYTIDFVSPKGGAIPLAYINTSEHIHKQYLYEPDFMHAIKHTKKPSQIDPAKYLAVHYVGGGNAMYGVADNVEIQNLTMTIYEDQQGIVSSVCHGTAGIVNLKTKGGKYLVSGKRISGYPDSYENQSKPYFNEFPFLIQKTIENRGGQFLFSARNKAHVEVDGRIITGQNHLSSSLVAKKMIELLQKR
;
A
#
# COMPACT_ATOMS: atom_id res chain seq x y z
N MET A 1 2.84 76.69 2.12
CA MET A 1 3.47 75.64 1.26
C MET A 1 4.06 74.59 2.19
N LYS A 2 3.37 73.48 2.39
CA LYS A 2 3.88 72.32 3.17
C LYS A 2 4.12 71.18 2.20
N TYR A 3 5.37 70.80 2.06
CA TYR A 3 5.75 69.60 1.26
C TYR A 3 5.56 68.35 2.10
N LEU A 4 4.69 67.43 1.63
CA LEU A 4 4.47 66.11 2.19
C LEU A 4 5.38 65.13 1.45
N LEU A 5 6.44 64.63 2.12
CA LEU A 5 7.30 63.55 1.61
C LEU A 5 6.59 62.22 1.81
N LEU A 6 6.18 61.58 0.73
CA LEU A 6 5.74 60.18 0.75
C LEU A 6 6.99 59.24 0.70
N LEU A 7 7.27 58.55 1.80
CA LEU A 7 8.23 57.46 1.78
C LEU A 7 7.51 56.20 1.25
N PHE A 8 7.94 55.75 0.08
CA PHE A 8 7.59 54.44 -0.50
C PHE A 8 8.54 53.39 0.07
N THR A 9 8.07 52.58 1.02
CA THR A 9 8.76 51.39 1.50
C THR A 9 8.49 50.22 0.54
N ILE A 10 9.49 49.86 -0.26
CA ILE A 10 9.46 48.66 -1.10
C ILE A 10 9.74 47.47 -0.21
N LEU A 11 8.69 46.69 0.10
CA LEU A 11 8.83 45.36 0.70
C LEU A 11 9.28 44.37 -0.38
N LEU A 12 10.59 44.09 -0.42
CA LEU A 12 11.09 42.92 -1.16
C LEU A 12 10.72 41.64 -0.44
N SER A 13 9.69 40.96 -0.93
CA SER A 13 9.38 39.58 -0.53
C SER A 13 10.40 38.65 -1.15
N PHE A 14 11.39 38.23 -0.40
CA PHE A 14 12.24 37.11 -0.79
C PHE A 14 11.40 35.82 -0.67
N ALA A 15 10.91 35.32 -1.81
CA ALA A 15 10.41 33.97 -1.88
C ALA A 15 11.60 33.01 -1.73
N VAL A 16 11.81 32.50 -0.53
CA VAL A 16 12.75 31.40 -0.30
C VAL A 16 12.10 30.14 -0.90
N THR A 17 12.47 29.83 -2.15
CA THR A 17 12.16 28.54 -2.78
C THR A 17 13.10 27.47 -2.21
N GLY A 18 13.00 27.21 -0.93
CA GLY A 18 13.63 26.06 -0.30
C GLY A 18 12.88 24.78 -0.72
N LYS A 19 13.60 23.82 -1.31
CA LYS A 19 13.08 22.45 -1.46
C LYS A 19 12.60 22.00 -0.09
N PRO A 20 11.37 21.44 0.06
CA PRO A 20 10.92 20.97 1.36
C PRO A 20 11.98 20.03 1.94
N LEU A 21 12.39 20.27 3.18
CA LEU A 21 13.29 19.34 3.89
C LEU A 21 12.59 17.99 3.93
N GLU A 22 13.27 16.97 3.45
CA GLU A 22 12.80 15.59 3.53
C GLU A 22 12.60 15.23 5.01
N ASP A 23 11.44 14.67 5.35
CA ASP A 23 11.14 14.29 6.72
C ASP A 23 12.01 13.10 7.18
N ASP A 24 12.16 12.94 8.48
CA ASP A 24 13.02 11.90 9.05
C ASP A 24 12.50 10.48 8.75
N TYR A 25 11.20 10.32 8.62
CA TYR A 25 10.61 9.05 8.20
C TYR A 25 11.10 8.64 6.82
N THR A 26 11.13 9.55 5.86
CA THR A 26 11.62 9.31 4.49
C THR A 26 13.12 9.00 4.49
N LYS A 27 13.92 9.73 5.25
CA LYS A 27 15.37 9.50 5.37
C LYS A 27 15.68 8.12 5.97
N ILE A 28 14.96 7.74 7.03
CA ILE A 28 15.08 6.42 7.65
C ILE A 28 14.66 5.32 6.65
N THR A 29 13.57 5.54 5.92
CA THR A 29 13.13 4.63 4.86
C THR A 29 14.24 4.40 3.82
N HIS A 30 14.93 5.45 3.37
CA HIS A 30 16.09 5.33 2.47
C HIS A 30 17.24 4.53 3.09
N THR A 31 17.54 4.74 4.37
CA THR A 31 18.57 3.97 5.08
C THR A 31 18.22 2.48 5.13
N LEU A 32 16.99 2.14 5.49
CA LEU A 32 16.51 0.75 5.51
C LEU A 32 16.44 0.15 4.10
N GLN A 33 16.09 0.94 3.09
CA GLN A 33 16.08 0.49 1.70
C GLN A 33 17.51 0.18 1.20
N ASN A 34 18.54 0.92 1.62
CA ASN A 34 19.93 0.56 1.37
C ASN A 34 20.28 -0.81 1.95
N TYR A 35 19.82 -1.12 3.17
CA TYR A 35 19.99 -2.45 3.77
C TYR A 35 19.27 -3.53 2.96
N ILE A 36 17.98 -3.32 2.65
CA ILE A 36 17.15 -4.29 1.91
C ILE A 36 17.76 -4.56 0.53
N THR A 37 18.01 -3.50 -0.26
CA THR A 37 18.60 -3.64 -1.60
C THR A 37 19.99 -4.25 -1.54
N GLY A 38 20.81 -3.78 -0.59
CA GLY A 38 22.16 -4.30 -0.38
C GLY A 38 22.21 -5.80 -0.11
N THR A 39 21.31 -6.28 0.75
CA THR A 39 21.23 -7.72 1.08
C THR A 39 20.52 -8.54 0.02
N SER A 40 19.63 -7.97 -0.80
CA SER A 40 18.89 -8.68 -1.85
C SER A 40 19.68 -8.83 -3.16
N TYR A 41 20.50 -7.81 -3.48
CA TYR A 41 21.26 -7.75 -4.74
C TYR A 41 22.78 -7.88 -4.53
N ASN A 42 23.21 -8.30 -3.35
CA ASN A 42 24.63 -8.49 -3.02
C ASN A 42 25.45 -7.20 -3.24
N GLU A 43 24.96 -6.06 -2.72
CA GLU A 43 25.62 -4.77 -2.81
C GLU A 43 26.24 -4.36 -1.46
N PRO A 44 27.48 -4.81 -1.14
CA PRO A 44 28.13 -4.58 0.16
C PRO A 44 28.22 -3.09 0.53
N ASP A 45 28.38 -2.21 -0.46
CA ASP A 45 28.51 -0.78 -0.22
C ASP A 45 27.18 -0.13 0.19
N LEU A 46 26.03 -0.66 -0.29
CA LEU A 46 24.72 -0.24 0.21
C LEU A 46 24.52 -0.69 1.66
N ILE A 47 24.91 -1.92 1.99
CA ILE A 47 24.83 -2.42 3.36
C ILE A 47 25.66 -1.52 4.28
N LYS A 48 26.93 -1.24 3.95
CA LYS A 48 27.80 -0.36 4.76
C LYS A 48 27.21 1.04 4.93
N ARG A 49 26.57 1.61 3.90
CA ARG A 49 25.91 2.92 3.97
C ARG A 49 24.73 2.95 4.95
N ALA A 50 24.03 1.84 5.13
CA ALA A 50 22.91 1.75 6.05
C ALA A 50 23.34 1.76 7.51
N PHE A 51 24.54 1.26 7.85
CA PHE A 51 25.02 1.11 9.22
C PHE A 51 26.00 2.20 9.63
N ALA A 52 25.98 2.55 10.91
CA ALA A 52 27.10 3.23 11.54
C ALA A 52 28.31 2.29 11.60
N LYS A 53 29.54 2.85 11.58
CA LYS A 53 30.78 2.06 11.55
C LYS A 53 30.91 1.15 12.78
N GLU A 54 30.48 1.64 13.94
CA GLU A 54 30.53 0.94 15.23
C GLU A 54 29.26 0.14 15.55
N ALA A 55 28.35 -0.01 14.58
CA ALA A 55 27.11 -0.74 14.78
C ALA A 55 27.34 -2.20 15.19
N ARG A 56 26.42 -2.74 15.96
CA ARG A 56 26.44 -4.14 16.42
C ARG A 56 25.22 -4.87 15.87
N LEU A 57 25.47 -6.00 15.23
CA LEU A 57 24.44 -6.89 14.69
C LEU A 57 24.43 -8.16 15.53
N LEU A 58 23.36 -8.37 16.28
CA LEU A 58 23.11 -9.61 17.02
C LEU A 58 22.32 -10.55 16.11
N LEU A 59 22.94 -11.65 15.77
CA LEU A 59 22.39 -12.67 14.90
C LEU A 59 22.13 -13.95 15.68
N SER A 60 21.08 -14.66 15.25
CA SER A 60 20.74 -15.98 15.78
C SER A 60 20.40 -16.92 14.63
N LYS A 61 20.62 -18.19 14.83
CA LYS A 61 20.19 -19.26 13.95
C LYS A 61 19.72 -20.42 14.81
N GLU A 62 18.68 -21.11 14.35
CA GLU A 62 18.15 -22.28 15.06
C GLU A 62 19.26 -23.30 15.37
N GLY A 63 19.34 -23.71 16.62
CA GLY A 63 20.35 -24.66 17.09
C GLY A 63 21.77 -24.10 17.28
N GLN A 64 21.96 -22.78 17.22
CA GLN A 64 23.24 -22.11 17.46
C GLN A 64 23.09 -21.00 18.50
N ASP A 65 24.19 -20.74 19.24
CA ASP A 65 24.26 -19.57 20.12
C ASP A 65 24.18 -18.28 19.32
N THR A 66 23.66 -17.23 19.94
CA THR A 66 23.67 -15.89 19.36
C THR A 66 25.09 -15.34 19.30
N TRP A 67 25.41 -14.62 18.24
CA TRP A 67 26.72 -14.01 18.06
C TRP A 67 26.62 -12.58 17.53
N PHE A 68 27.67 -11.81 17.75
CA PHE A 68 27.77 -10.44 17.25
C PHE A 68 28.66 -10.38 16.02
N VAL A 69 28.27 -9.57 15.06
CA VAL A 69 29.10 -9.17 13.92
C VAL A 69 29.07 -7.65 13.74
N ASP A 70 30.11 -7.11 13.16
CA ASP A 70 30.16 -5.72 12.73
C ASP A 70 29.65 -5.58 11.26
N PRO A 71 29.34 -4.34 10.81
CA PRO A 71 28.85 -4.12 9.44
C PRO A 71 29.85 -4.53 8.34
N LYS A 72 31.16 -4.46 8.60
CA LYS A 72 32.19 -4.84 7.63
C LYS A 72 32.18 -6.33 7.41
N GLU A 73 32.17 -7.12 8.49
CA GLU A 73 32.06 -8.56 8.43
C GLU A 73 30.74 -8.99 7.77
N TYR A 74 29.59 -8.44 8.24
CA TYR A 74 28.28 -8.76 7.72
C TYR A 74 28.18 -8.49 6.20
N SER A 75 28.65 -7.32 5.75
CA SER A 75 28.61 -6.96 4.33
C SER A 75 29.50 -7.86 3.45
N SER A 76 30.57 -8.43 4.01
CA SER A 76 31.49 -9.33 3.29
C SER A 76 30.87 -10.67 2.90
N TRP A 77 29.75 -11.05 3.50
CA TRP A 77 29.03 -12.28 3.17
C TRP A 77 28.27 -12.19 1.84
N PHE A 78 27.97 -10.98 1.38
CA PHE A 78 27.21 -10.72 0.15
C PHE A 78 28.17 -10.59 -1.03
N LYS A 79 28.28 -11.70 -1.78
CA LYS A 79 29.14 -11.83 -2.97
C LYS A 79 28.28 -11.83 -4.24
N ASN A 80 28.93 -11.74 -5.42
CA ASN A 80 28.25 -11.68 -6.72
C ASN A 80 27.39 -10.41 -6.88
N LYS A 81 28.06 -9.27 -6.75
CA LYS A 81 27.50 -7.92 -6.84
C LYS A 81 26.49 -7.77 -7.99
N GLY A 82 25.35 -7.14 -7.70
CA GLY A 82 24.27 -6.86 -8.64
C GLY A 82 23.33 -8.03 -8.92
N GLN A 83 23.61 -9.23 -8.42
CA GLN A 83 22.75 -10.40 -8.66
C GLN A 83 21.70 -10.53 -7.56
N PHE A 84 20.44 -10.65 -7.97
CA PHE A 84 19.35 -10.96 -7.05
C PHE A 84 19.52 -12.36 -6.46
N ASN A 85 19.52 -12.46 -5.14
CA ASN A 85 19.79 -13.70 -4.40
C ASN A 85 18.54 -14.36 -3.80
N GLY A 86 17.35 -13.87 -4.16
CA GLY A 86 16.08 -14.43 -3.71
C GLY A 86 15.56 -13.85 -2.38
N ARG A 87 16.23 -12.83 -1.81
CA ARG A 87 15.76 -12.12 -0.61
C ARG A 87 14.79 -11.02 -1.00
N VAL A 88 13.61 -11.04 -0.42
CA VAL A 88 12.56 -10.02 -0.62
C VAL A 88 12.34 -9.30 0.70
N GLY A 89 12.70 -8.01 0.75
CA GLY A 89 12.59 -7.21 1.96
C GLY A 89 11.38 -6.29 1.98
N GLU A 90 10.82 -6.06 3.18
CA GLU A 90 9.72 -5.12 3.43
C GLU A 90 9.92 -4.41 4.77
N ILE A 91 9.70 -3.10 4.79
CA ILE A 91 9.69 -2.33 6.05
C ILE A 91 8.29 -2.47 6.66
N LEU A 92 8.21 -3.13 7.81
CA LEU A 92 6.94 -3.36 8.51
C LEU A 92 6.54 -2.18 9.39
N SER A 93 7.51 -1.52 10.04
CA SER A 93 7.24 -0.33 10.85
C SER A 93 8.48 0.52 11.06
N ILE A 94 8.26 1.82 11.28
CA ILE A 94 9.25 2.81 11.72
C ILE A 94 8.57 3.65 12.80
N ASP A 95 9.26 3.83 13.94
CA ASP A 95 8.85 4.74 14.99
C ASP A 95 10.00 5.72 15.31
N VAL A 96 9.71 7.03 15.26
CA VAL A 96 10.72 8.09 15.38
C VAL A 96 10.48 8.91 16.63
N VAL A 97 11.52 9.05 17.44
CA VAL A 97 11.51 9.87 18.67
C VAL A 97 12.74 10.79 18.68
N GLY A 98 12.55 12.04 18.27
CA GLY A 98 13.65 13.00 18.15
C GLY A 98 14.72 12.52 17.17
N ASP A 99 15.94 12.32 17.65
CA ASP A 99 17.08 11.89 16.84
C ASP A 99 17.39 10.39 16.92
N ILE A 100 16.46 9.59 17.46
CA ILE A 100 16.51 8.12 17.49
C ILE A 100 15.25 7.55 16.82
N ALA A 101 15.38 6.34 16.28
CA ALA A 101 14.25 5.60 15.75
C ALA A 101 14.40 4.10 15.96
N THR A 102 13.27 3.40 16.01
CA THR A 102 13.21 1.95 15.87
C THR A 102 12.56 1.59 14.55
N ALA A 103 12.96 0.44 13.98
CA ALA A 103 12.33 -0.07 12.79
C ALA A 103 12.24 -1.60 12.81
N LYS A 104 11.23 -2.14 12.14
CA LYS A 104 11.06 -3.57 11.90
C LYS A 104 11.09 -3.82 10.40
N VAL A 105 11.93 -4.75 9.96
CA VAL A 105 12.04 -5.16 8.56
C VAL A 105 11.86 -6.67 8.46
N GLU A 106 11.03 -7.09 7.53
CA GLU A 106 10.90 -8.49 7.14
C GLU A 106 11.81 -8.79 5.95
N ILE A 107 12.49 -9.92 5.98
CA ILE A 107 13.22 -10.47 4.82
C ILE A 107 12.73 -11.89 4.58
N LEU A 108 12.09 -12.10 3.45
CA LEU A 108 11.65 -13.42 2.98
C LEU A 108 12.69 -14.03 2.06
N ILE A 109 12.91 -15.33 2.20
CA ILE A 109 13.63 -16.16 1.21
C ILE A 109 12.70 -17.29 0.80
N PRO A 110 11.77 -17.07 -0.16
CA PRO A 110 10.70 -18.01 -0.49
C PRO A 110 11.22 -19.42 -0.86
N LYS A 111 12.27 -19.49 -1.67
CA LYS A 111 12.89 -20.77 -2.09
C LYS A 111 13.42 -21.62 -0.92
N LYS A 112 13.71 -20.99 0.22
CA LYS A 112 14.18 -21.69 1.44
C LYS A 112 13.09 -21.82 2.48
N SER A 113 11.91 -21.27 2.24
CA SER A 113 10.80 -21.16 3.22
C SER A 113 11.26 -20.50 4.53
N ILE A 114 12.11 -19.48 4.44
CA ILE A 114 12.64 -18.75 5.62
C ILE A 114 12.11 -17.32 5.61
N ARG A 115 11.65 -16.89 6.77
CA ARG A 115 11.31 -15.52 7.11
C ARG A 115 12.24 -15.03 8.21
N TYR A 116 12.92 -13.93 7.97
CA TYR A 116 13.62 -13.17 9.01
C TYR A 116 12.79 -11.95 9.40
N VAL A 117 12.81 -11.62 10.67
CA VAL A 117 12.36 -10.34 11.18
C VAL A 117 13.54 -9.66 11.87
N ASP A 118 13.93 -8.53 11.33
CA ASP A 118 15.04 -7.71 11.80
C ASP A 118 14.49 -6.51 12.57
N LEU A 119 14.90 -6.33 13.80
CA LEU A 119 14.67 -5.12 14.60
C LEU A 119 15.90 -4.24 14.55
N PHE A 120 15.70 -2.96 14.27
CA PHE A 120 16.75 -1.95 14.15
C PHE A 120 16.57 -0.86 15.20
N LEU A 121 17.69 -0.41 15.74
CA LEU A 121 17.82 0.88 16.41
C LEU A 121 18.61 1.79 15.48
N LEU A 122 18.08 2.99 15.22
CA LEU A 122 18.70 3.99 14.37
C LEU A 122 18.96 5.27 15.16
N LYS A 123 19.98 6.01 14.72
CA LYS A 123 20.37 7.32 15.25
C LYS A 123 20.63 8.28 14.11
N GLN A 124 20.21 9.53 14.27
CA GLN A 124 20.62 10.61 13.40
C GLN A 124 22.05 11.04 13.76
N LEU A 125 22.98 10.82 12.86
CA LEU A 125 24.38 11.20 12.97
C LEU A 125 24.69 12.39 12.04
N SER A 126 25.91 12.88 12.05
CA SER A 126 26.35 14.01 11.19
C SER A 126 26.21 13.71 9.69
N ASP A 127 26.32 12.45 9.29
CA ASP A 127 26.20 11.96 7.90
C ASP A 127 24.84 11.32 7.59
N GLY A 128 23.82 11.59 8.42
CA GLY A 128 22.45 11.16 8.25
C GLY A 128 21.99 10.06 9.21
N TRP A 129 20.80 9.51 8.94
CA TRP A 129 20.28 8.40 9.74
C TRP A 129 21.04 7.11 9.46
N LYS A 130 21.48 6.43 10.55
CA LYS A 130 22.22 5.17 10.49
C LYS A 130 21.66 4.14 11.44
N VAL A 131 21.72 2.88 11.05
CA VAL A 131 21.50 1.75 11.96
C VAL A 131 22.69 1.65 12.91
N VAL A 132 22.45 1.72 14.21
CA VAL A 132 23.47 1.57 15.26
C VAL A 132 23.41 0.20 15.93
N SER A 133 22.26 -0.49 15.84
CA SER A 133 22.10 -1.86 16.33
C SER A 133 21.06 -2.61 15.53
N LYS A 134 21.26 -3.90 15.38
CA LYS A 134 20.31 -4.83 14.72
C LYS A 134 20.22 -6.11 15.55
N ALA A 135 19.00 -6.59 15.77
CA ALA A 135 18.74 -7.95 16.23
C ALA A 135 17.82 -8.67 15.23
N ALA A 136 18.10 -9.93 14.97
CA ALA A 136 17.36 -10.72 14.00
C ALA A 136 16.81 -12.00 14.63
N THR A 137 15.59 -12.37 14.22
CA THR A 137 15.05 -13.72 14.45
C THR A 137 14.67 -14.35 13.12
N SER A 138 14.52 -15.65 13.09
CA SER A 138 14.09 -16.38 11.88
C SER A 138 13.09 -17.48 12.20
N GLU A 139 12.20 -17.74 11.26
CA GLU A 139 11.25 -18.85 11.33
C GLU A 139 11.07 -19.52 9.96
N THR A 140 10.65 -20.78 9.99
CA THR A 140 10.29 -21.52 8.77
C THR A 140 8.83 -21.24 8.45
N VAL A 141 8.58 -20.64 7.26
CA VAL A 141 7.23 -20.29 6.80
C VAL A 141 7.07 -20.55 5.31
N LYS A 142 5.87 -20.96 4.91
CA LYS A 142 5.50 -21.07 3.49
C LYS A 142 4.88 -19.75 3.03
N LEU A 143 5.72 -18.81 2.59
CA LEU A 143 5.29 -17.55 1.99
C LEU A 143 5.82 -17.49 0.56
N SER A 144 4.97 -17.07 -0.37
CA SER A 144 5.37 -16.97 -1.79
C SER A 144 6.29 -15.76 -2.04
N GLY A 145 6.18 -14.72 -1.23
CA GLY A 145 6.81 -13.41 -1.49
C GLY A 145 6.14 -12.64 -2.62
N GLU A 146 5.07 -13.20 -3.20
CA GLU A 146 4.27 -12.56 -4.24
C GLU A 146 3.41 -11.44 -3.67
N ARG A 147 3.17 -10.39 -4.48
CA ARG A 147 2.58 -9.16 -3.99
C ARG A 147 1.23 -8.85 -4.63
N ILE A 148 0.31 -8.38 -3.79
CA ILE A 148 -1.00 -7.83 -4.17
C ILE A 148 -1.02 -6.34 -3.81
N LEU A 149 -1.46 -5.51 -4.73
CA LEU A 149 -1.56 -4.08 -4.52
C LEU A 149 -2.99 -3.68 -4.15
N PHE A 150 -3.20 -3.13 -2.97
CA PHE A 150 -4.47 -2.57 -2.54
C PHE A 150 -4.53 -1.09 -2.88
N ILE A 151 -5.55 -0.69 -3.65
CA ILE A 151 -5.86 0.70 -3.97
C ILE A 151 -6.88 1.21 -2.95
N VAL A 152 -6.55 2.32 -2.29
CA VAL A 152 -7.37 2.97 -1.27
C VAL A 152 -7.43 4.48 -1.51
N SER A 153 -8.44 5.17 -0.95
CA SER A 153 -8.58 6.61 -1.11
C SER A 153 -8.13 7.39 0.12
N ASN A 154 -7.55 8.58 -0.12
CA ASN A 154 -7.21 9.54 0.95
C ASN A 154 -8.38 10.50 1.29
N ALA A 155 -9.53 10.44 0.61
CA ALA A 155 -10.61 11.37 0.85
C ALA A 155 -11.19 11.20 2.26
N HIS A 156 -11.23 12.28 3.03
CA HIS A 156 -11.77 12.34 4.39
C HIS A 156 -13.24 12.76 4.42
N PHE A 157 -13.69 13.42 3.35
CA PHE A 157 -15.05 13.96 3.24
C PHE A 157 -15.69 13.55 1.92
N HIS A 158 -17.01 13.52 1.89
CA HIS A 158 -17.79 13.35 0.67
C HIS A 158 -17.72 14.63 -0.16
N GLY A 159 -17.07 14.58 -1.32
CA GLY A 159 -16.89 15.71 -2.23
C GLY A 159 -16.28 16.93 -1.53
N ASP A 160 -16.88 18.08 -1.78
CA ASP A 160 -16.51 19.37 -1.15
C ASP A 160 -17.23 19.63 0.17
N SER A 161 -18.03 18.68 0.64
CA SER A 161 -18.78 18.77 1.89
C SER A 161 -17.88 18.57 3.12
N LYS A 162 -18.44 18.81 4.32
CA LYS A 162 -17.83 18.45 5.60
C LYS A 162 -18.35 17.10 6.14
N LEU A 163 -19.05 16.32 5.32
CA LEU A 163 -19.59 15.02 5.71
C LEU A 163 -18.45 13.98 5.71
N PRO A 164 -18.11 13.39 6.86
CA PRO A 164 -16.97 12.49 6.95
C PRO A 164 -17.20 11.20 6.17
N THR A 165 -16.14 10.68 5.57
CA THR A 165 -16.12 9.39 4.90
C THR A 165 -14.78 8.69 5.16
N GLY A 166 -14.66 7.42 4.75
CA GLY A 166 -13.42 6.66 4.92
C GLY A 166 -13.46 5.31 4.21
N VAL A 167 -12.32 4.65 4.19
CA VAL A 167 -12.17 3.28 3.70
C VAL A 167 -12.95 2.32 4.60
N SER A 168 -13.67 1.40 4.01
CA SER A 168 -14.39 0.38 4.76
C SER A 168 -13.41 -0.56 5.47
N PHE A 169 -13.30 -0.43 6.80
CA PHE A 169 -12.41 -1.25 7.60
C PHE A 169 -12.73 -2.75 7.47
N SER A 170 -14.02 -3.09 7.42
CA SER A 170 -14.46 -4.48 7.19
C SER A 170 -13.94 -5.06 5.87
N GLU A 171 -13.94 -4.26 4.80
CA GLU A 171 -13.53 -4.71 3.48
C GLU A 171 -12.02 -4.88 3.38
N ILE A 172 -11.28 -3.91 3.92
CA ILE A 172 -9.82 -3.96 3.90
C ILE A 172 -9.30 -5.15 4.72
N VAL A 173 -9.76 -5.34 5.97
CA VAL A 173 -9.22 -6.39 6.84
C VAL A 173 -9.62 -7.79 6.41
N LYS A 174 -10.84 -7.99 5.85
CA LYS A 174 -11.30 -9.30 5.38
C LYS A 174 -10.54 -9.78 4.15
N ALA A 175 -10.26 -8.87 3.22
CA ALA A 175 -9.44 -9.18 2.05
C ALA A 175 -7.97 -9.38 2.44
N TYR A 176 -7.41 -8.47 3.24
CA TYR A 176 -6.04 -8.51 3.74
C TYR A 176 -5.72 -9.83 4.47
N ASP A 177 -6.55 -10.22 5.45
CA ASP A 177 -6.40 -11.46 6.20
C ASP A 177 -6.42 -12.70 5.28
N THR A 178 -7.31 -12.70 4.29
CA THR A 178 -7.45 -13.80 3.34
C THR A 178 -6.18 -13.97 2.51
N PHE A 179 -5.59 -12.89 1.98
CA PHE A 179 -4.35 -12.93 1.22
C PHE A 179 -3.15 -13.25 2.12
N LYS A 180 -3.07 -12.65 3.31
CA LYS A 180 -1.96 -12.90 4.24
C LYS A 180 -1.89 -14.36 4.66
N LYS A 181 -3.03 -14.98 4.98
CA LYS A 181 -3.13 -16.42 5.30
C LYS A 181 -2.74 -17.33 4.12
N ALA A 182 -2.91 -16.87 2.90
CA ALA A 182 -2.48 -17.58 1.70
C ALA A 182 -1.01 -17.33 1.33
N GLY A 183 -0.28 -16.52 2.12
CA GLY A 183 1.15 -16.30 1.96
C GLY A 183 1.54 -15.14 1.05
N TYR A 184 0.59 -14.26 0.68
CA TYR A 184 0.86 -13.07 -0.12
C TYR A 184 1.28 -11.88 0.76
N THR A 185 2.12 -11.03 0.20
CA THR A 185 2.45 -9.72 0.75
C THR A 185 1.50 -8.66 0.17
N ILE A 186 0.99 -7.76 1.01
CA ILE A 186 0.05 -6.73 0.59
C ILE A 186 0.68 -5.36 0.78
N ASP A 187 0.73 -4.58 -0.29
CA ASP A 187 1.07 -3.16 -0.26
C ASP A 187 -0.16 -2.30 -0.45
N PHE A 188 -0.15 -1.11 0.15
CA PHE A 188 -1.21 -0.13 0.00
C PHE A 188 -0.73 1.08 -0.80
N VAL A 189 -1.52 1.48 -1.79
CA VAL A 189 -1.30 2.71 -2.55
C VAL A 189 -2.54 3.58 -2.49
N SER A 190 -2.33 4.88 -2.32
CA SER A 190 -3.38 5.89 -2.37
C SER A 190 -2.93 7.08 -3.21
N PRO A 191 -3.84 7.90 -3.75
CA PRO A 191 -3.51 9.01 -4.64
C PRO A 191 -2.42 9.95 -4.12
N LYS A 192 -2.41 10.21 -2.80
CA LYS A 192 -1.48 11.15 -2.15
C LYS A 192 -0.41 10.46 -1.30
N GLY A 193 -0.50 9.14 -1.10
CA GLY A 193 0.30 8.44 -0.09
C GLY A 193 -0.11 8.82 1.35
N GLY A 194 0.57 8.26 2.34
CA GLY A 194 0.36 8.55 3.76
C GLY A 194 -0.92 7.93 4.33
N ALA A 195 -1.43 8.52 5.40
CA ALA A 195 -2.55 7.97 6.14
C ALA A 195 -3.87 8.03 5.36
N ILE A 196 -4.70 7.01 5.54
CA ILE A 196 -6.06 6.93 5.00
C ILE A 196 -7.10 7.01 6.12
N PRO A 197 -8.25 7.66 5.90
CA PRO A 197 -9.35 7.68 6.87
C PRO A 197 -10.05 6.32 6.90
N LEU A 198 -10.40 5.84 8.09
CA LEU A 198 -11.10 4.58 8.30
C LEU A 198 -12.55 4.81 8.66
N ALA A 199 -13.45 3.98 8.15
CA ALA A 199 -14.87 3.98 8.46
C ALA A 199 -15.38 2.55 8.71
N TYR A 200 -16.58 2.42 9.27
CA TYR A 200 -17.27 1.15 9.50
C TYR A 200 -16.47 0.17 10.39
N ILE A 201 -15.78 0.70 11.40
CA ILE A 201 -15.10 -0.11 12.41
C ILE A 201 -16.15 -0.70 13.36
N ASN A 202 -16.12 -2.02 13.52
CA ASN A 202 -16.97 -2.74 14.47
C ASN A 202 -16.10 -3.67 15.34
N THR A 203 -15.75 -3.22 16.54
CA THR A 203 -14.89 -3.97 17.46
C THR A 203 -15.56 -5.19 18.09
N SER A 204 -16.87 -5.41 17.84
CA SER A 204 -17.54 -6.67 18.18
C SER A 204 -17.15 -7.81 17.23
N GLU A 205 -16.68 -7.51 16.02
CA GLU A 205 -16.12 -8.50 15.11
C GLU A 205 -14.65 -8.78 15.46
N HIS A 206 -14.31 -10.05 15.70
CA HIS A 206 -12.95 -10.45 16.07
C HIS A 206 -11.89 -9.95 15.10
N ILE A 207 -12.13 -10.05 13.78
CA ILE A 207 -11.19 -9.62 12.75
C ILE A 207 -10.93 -8.11 12.80
N HIS A 208 -11.96 -7.29 13.09
CA HIS A 208 -11.78 -5.85 13.26
C HIS A 208 -10.90 -5.54 14.47
N LYS A 209 -11.18 -6.19 15.61
CA LYS A 209 -10.41 -6.03 16.83
C LYS A 209 -8.96 -6.46 16.61
N GLN A 210 -8.73 -7.60 15.95
CA GLN A 210 -7.39 -8.10 15.65
C GLN A 210 -6.55 -7.07 14.88
N TYR A 211 -7.04 -6.58 13.74
CA TYR A 211 -6.28 -5.69 12.86
C TYR A 211 -6.22 -4.25 13.36
N LEU A 212 -7.20 -3.79 14.15
CA LEU A 212 -7.14 -2.47 14.78
C LEU A 212 -5.95 -2.34 15.75
N TYR A 213 -5.56 -3.45 16.37
CA TYR A 213 -4.43 -3.50 17.31
C TYR A 213 -3.19 -4.23 16.75
N GLU A 214 -3.19 -4.55 15.46
CA GLU A 214 -2.01 -5.10 14.77
C GLU A 214 -1.10 -3.95 14.31
N PRO A 215 0.08 -3.74 14.97
CA PRO A 215 0.91 -2.56 14.70
C PRO A 215 1.40 -2.48 13.26
N ASP A 216 1.80 -3.61 12.67
CA ASP A 216 2.36 -3.63 11.31
C ASP A 216 1.29 -3.28 10.26
N PHE A 217 0.05 -3.78 10.45
CA PHE A 217 -1.08 -3.42 9.59
C PHE A 217 -1.45 -1.93 9.73
N MET A 218 -1.56 -1.44 10.96
CA MET A 218 -1.89 -0.03 11.22
C MET A 218 -0.79 0.91 10.70
N HIS A 219 0.48 0.49 10.78
CA HIS A 219 1.59 1.21 10.17
C HIS A 219 1.44 1.27 8.65
N ALA A 220 1.14 0.15 7.99
CA ALA A 220 0.99 0.08 6.54
C ALA A 220 -0.11 1.01 6.00
N ILE A 221 -1.28 1.08 6.67
CA ILE A 221 -2.39 1.97 6.26
C ILE A 221 -2.20 3.43 6.68
N LYS A 222 -1.31 3.70 7.64
CA LYS A 222 -0.86 5.05 7.99
C LYS A 222 0.16 5.60 6.99
N HIS A 223 0.90 4.73 6.31
CA HIS A 223 2.00 5.07 5.41
C HIS A 223 1.82 4.45 4.03
N THR A 224 0.63 4.60 3.43
CA THR A 224 0.38 4.11 2.07
C THR A 224 1.33 4.78 1.08
N LYS A 225 1.72 4.06 0.04
CA LYS A 225 2.62 4.55 -1.02
C LYS A 225 1.87 5.46 -1.99
N LYS A 226 2.59 6.41 -2.63
CA LYS A 226 2.09 7.12 -3.80
C LYS A 226 2.23 6.22 -5.03
N PRO A 227 1.42 6.42 -6.10
CA PRO A 227 1.55 5.64 -7.33
C PRO A 227 2.97 5.66 -7.92
N SER A 228 3.64 6.82 -7.87
CA SER A 228 5.02 7.00 -8.35
C SER A 228 6.08 6.19 -7.59
N GLN A 229 5.76 5.65 -6.42
CA GLN A 229 6.65 4.80 -5.60
C GLN A 229 6.44 3.30 -5.87
N ILE A 230 5.49 2.95 -6.75
CA ILE A 230 5.13 1.57 -7.07
C ILE A 230 5.82 1.12 -8.35
N ASP A 231 6.54 0.02 -8.25
CA ASP A 231 7.03 -0.71 -9.42
C ASP A 231 5.99 -1.78 -9.81
N PRO A 232 5.24 -1.60 -10.91
CA PRO A 232 4.15 -2.51 -11.28
C PRO A 232 4.63 -3.94 -11.53
N ALA A 233 5.89 -4.14 -11.91
CA ALA A 233 6.45 -5.48 -12.19
C ALA A 233 6.49 -6.40 -10.96
N LYS A 234 6.32 -5.85 -9.77
CA LYS A 234 6.33 -6.61 -8.51
C LYS A 234 4.97 -7.19 -8.11
N TYR A 235 3.89 -6.85 -8.83
CA TYR A 235 2.54 -7.19 -8.40
C TYR A 235 1.82 -8.13 -9.37
N LEU A 236 1.17 -9.13 -8.80
CA LEU A 236 0.35 -10.09 -9.54
C LEU A 236 -1.09 -9.64 -9.70
N ALA A 237 -1.56 -8.74 -8.86
CA ALA A 237 -2.94 -8.28 -8.87
C ALA A 237 -3.10 -6.91 -8.20
N VAL A 238 -4.20 -6.25 -8.55
CA VAL A 238 -4.68 -5.01 -7.94
C VAL A 238 -6.06 -5.26 -7.34
N HIS A 239 -6.29 -4.76 -6.10
CA HIS A 239 -7.55 -4.84 -5.40
C HIS A 239 -8.02 -3.46 -4.95
N TYR A 240 -9.12 -2.97 -5.51
CA TYR A 240 -9.75 -1.70 -5.14
C TYR A 240 -10.68 -1.91 -3.95
N VAL A 241 -10.32 -1.34 -2.81
CA VAL A 241 -11.07 -1.43 -1.56
C VAL A 241 -12.19 -0.38 -1.54
N GLY A 242 -13.35 -0.76 -1.04
CA GLY A 242 -14.49 0.15 -0.93
C GLY A 242 -14.51 0.98 0.35
N GLY A 243 -15.69 1.48 0.64
CA GLY A 243 -15.96 2.57 1.57
C GLY A 243 -16.40 3.80 0.81
N GLY A 244 -17.17 4.68 1.42
CA GLY A 244 -17.74 5.85 0.73
C GLY A 244 -16.69 6.78 0.10
N ASN A 245 -15.47 6.78 0.63
CA ASN A 245 -14.37 7.58 0.10
C ASN A 245 -13.77 7.04 -1.21
N ALA A 246 -14.03 5.78 -1.59
CA ALA A 246 -13.58 5.21 -2.86
C ALA A 246 -14.16 5.94 -4.09
N MET A 247 -15.26 6.69 -3.90
CA MET A 247 -15.86 7.54 -4.91
C MET A 247 -14.99 8.75 -5.30
N TYR A 248 -13.95 9.09 -4.51
CA TYR A 248 -13.20 10.34 -4.65
C TYR A 248 -11.71 10.11 -4.83
N GLY A 249 -11.13 10.78 -5.83
CA GLY A 249 -9.70 10.88 -6.05
C GLY A 249 -9.00 9.62 -6.57
N VAL A 250 -9.71 8.49 -6.76
CA VAL A 250 -9.16 7.23 -7.28
C VAL A 250 -9.53 7.04 -8.75
N ALA A 251 -10.81 7.14 -9.10
CA ALA A 251 -11.32 6.86 -10.44
C ALA A 251 -10.66 7.72 -11.54
N ASP A 252 -10.38 8.99 -11.24
CA ASP A 252 -9.81 9.97 -12.17
C ASP A 252 -8.27 10.14 -12.02
N ASN A 253 -7.65 9.38 -11.13
CA ASN A 253 -6.20 9.44 -10.95
C ASN A 253 -5.48 8.68 -12.07
N VAL A 254 -4.87 9.42 -13.00
CA VAL A 254 -4.20 8.86 -14.18
C VAL A 254 -3.03 7.95 -13.80
N GLU A 255 -2.27 8.28 -12.74
CA GLU A 255 -1.15 7.42 -12.29
C GLU A 255 -1.65 6.07 -11.78
N ILE A 256 -2.75 6.04 -11.02
CA ILE A 256 -3.39 4.79 -10.55
C ILE A 256 -3.95 4.00 -11.74
N GLN A 257 -4.59 4.66 -12.70
CA GLN A 257 -5.11 4.00 -13.91
C GLN A 257 -3.97 3.34 -14.69
N ASN A 258 -2.88 4.07 -14.96
CA ASN A 258 -1.71 3.57 -15.67
C ASN A 258 -1.07 2.40 -14.92
N LEU A 259 -0.85 2.54 -13.61
CA LEU A 259 -0.31 1.49 -12.75
C LEU A 259 -1.16 0.21 -12.83
N THR A 260 -2.47 0.33 -12.67
CA THR A 260 -3.41 -0.80 -12.75
C THR A 260 -3.39 -1.46 -14.11
N MET A 261 -3.41 -0.67 -15.18
CA MET A 261 -3.42 -1.23 -16.54
C MET A 261 -2.09 -1.86 -16.93
N THR A 262 -0.95 -1.34 -16.45
CA THR A 262 0.35 -2.01 -16.60
C THR A 262 0.34 -3.38 -15.92
N ILE A 263 -0.14 -3.47 -14.67
CA ILE A 263 -0.27 -4.77 -13.98
C ILE A 263 -1.22 -5.70 -14.75
N TYR A 264 -2.36 -5.18 -15.23
CA TYR A 264 -3.36 -6.00 -15.93
C TYR A 264 -2.90 -6.48 -17.32
N GLU A 265 -2.35 -5.58 -18.13
CA GLU A 265 -2.01 -5.89 -19.53
C GLU A 265 -0.60 -6.44 -19.68
N ASP A 266 0.40 -5.81 -19.07
CA ASP A 266 1.81 -6.19 -19.29
C ASP A 266 2.24 -7.35 -18.39
N GLN A 267 1.78 -7.38 -17.12
CA GLN A 267 2.05 -8.48 -16.19
C GLN A 267 0.99 -9.58 -16.24
N GLN A 268 -0.03 -9.44 -17.09
CA GLN A 268 -1.19 -10.33 -17.13
C GLN A 268 -1.92 -10.44 -15.77
N GLY A 269 -1.79 -9.43 -14.91
CA GLY A 269 -2.30 -9.37 -13.55
C GLY A 269 -3.83 -9.43 -13.46
N ILE A 270 -4.34 -9.58 -12.24
CA ILE A 270 -5.76 -9.57 -11.93
C ILE A 270 -6.16 -8.15 -11.50
N VAL A 271 -7.30 -7.67 -11.96
CA VAL A 271 -7.97 -6.47 -11.42
C VAL A 271 -9.18 -6.91 -10.62
N SER A 272 -9.29 -6.43 -9.40
CA SER A 272 -10.46 -6.72 -8.57
C SER A 272 -10.95 -5.47 -7.83
N SER A 273 -12.22 -5.50 -7.43
CA SER A 273 -12.84 -4.45 -6.64
C SER A 273 -13.91 -5.01 -5.72
N VAL A 274 -14.27 -4.24 -4.69
CA VAL A 274 -15.39 -4.57 -3.82
C VAL A 274 -16.18 -3.30 -3.47
N CYS A 275 -17.52 -3.41 -3.43
CA CYS A 275 -18.41 -2.34 -2.97
C CYS A 275 -18.20 -1.04 -3.78
N HIS A 276 -18.05 0.12 -3.11
CA HIS A 276 -17.69 1.38 -3.75
C HIS A 276 -16.29 1.39 -4.38
N GLY A 277 -15.40 0.46 -4.03
CA GLY A 277 -14.10 0.31 -4.70
C GLY A 277 -14.24 0.08 -6.22
N THR A 278 -15.40 -0.41 -6.67
CA THR A 278 -15.71 -0.55 -8.10
C THR A 278 -15.75 0.78 -8.85
N ALA A 279 -15.93 1.92 -8.15
CA ALA A 279 -15.73 3.24 -8.75
C ALA A 279 -14.33 3.41 -9.35
N GLY A 280 -13.29 2.81 -8.73
CA GLY A 280 -11.91 2.93 -9.19
C GLY A 280 -11.62 2.28 -10.54
N ILE A 281 -12.43 1.31 -10.96
CA ILE A 281 -12.22 0.60 -12.24
C ILE A 281 -13.03 1.17 -13.41
N VAL A 282 -13.97 2.09 -13.14
CA VAL A 282 -14.89 2.58 -14.19
C VAL A 282 -14.14 3.27 -15.34
N ASN A 283 -13.08 4.02 -15.07
CA ASN A 283 -12.32 4.79 -16.05
C ASN A 283 -11.15 4.03 -16.69
N LEU A 284 -10.85 2.82 -16.24
CA LEU A 284 -9.75 2.03 -16.81
C LEU A 284 -9.97 1.73 -18.29
N LYS A 285 -8.92 1.96 -19.09
CA LYS A 285 -8.93 1.70 -20.53
C LYS A 285 -7.78 0.79 -20.92
N THR A 286 -8.07 -0.16 -21.80
CA THR A 286 -7.05 -1.00 -22.45
C THR A 286 -6.18 -0.15 -23.37
N LYS A 287 -5.02 -0.66 -23.78
CA LYS A 287 -4.15 -0.04 -24.80
C LYS A 287 -4.89 0.29 -26.11
N GLY A 288 -5.95 -0.46 -26.42
CA GLY A 288 -6.83 -0.19 -27.56
C GLY A 288 -7.87 0.91 -27.31
N GLY A 289 -7.83 1.61 -26.17
CA GLY A 289 -8.73 2.72 -25.83
C GLY A 289 -10.15 2.29 -25.37
N LYS A 290 -10.45 1.00 -25.35
CA LYS A 290 -11.75 0.46 -24.89
C LYS A 290 -11.79 0.43 -23.37
N TYR A 291 -12.93 0.77 -22.78
CA TYR A 291 -13.11 0.61 -21.33
C TYR A 291 -12.92 -0.85 -20.89
N LEU A 292 -12.17 -1.06 -19.81
CA LEU A 292 -11.89 -2.39 -19.24
C LEU A 292 -13.18 -3.16 -18.94
N VAL A 293 -14.18 -2.46 -18.46
CA VAL A 293 -15.50 -3.00 -18.08
C VAL A 293 -16.39 -3.34 -19.27
N SER A 294 -16.08 -2.87 -20.49
CA SER A 294 -16.91 -3.07 -21.67
C SER A 294 -17.03 -4.54 -22.05
N GLY A 295 -18.28 -5.03 -22.13
CA GLY A 295 -18.60 -6.43 -22.39
C GLY A 295 -18.32 -7.37 -21.23
N LYS A 296 -18.08 -6.85 -20.01
CA LYS A 296 -17.75 -7.63 -18.82
C LYS A 296 -18.91 -7.68 -17.84
N ARG A 297 -19.01 -8.81 -17.12
CA ARG A 297 -19.88 -8.92 -15.94
C ARG A 297 -19.14 -8.29 -14.76
N ILE A 298 -19.76 -7.29 -14.16
CA ILE A 298 -19.20 -6.48 -13.08
C ILE A 298 -20.20 -6.45 -11.92
N SER A 299 -19.70 -6.56 -10.69
CA SER A 299 -20.45 -6.29 -9.49
C SER A 299 -19.81 -5.14 -8.70
N GLY A 300 -20.56 -4.51 -7.84
CA GLY A 300 -20.14 -3.42 -7.00
C GLY A 300 -21.32 -3.00 -6.11
N TYR A 301 -21.22 -1.87 -5.43
CA TYR A 301 -22.35 -1.35 -4.67
C TYR A 301 -23.41 -0.81 -5.63
N PRO A 302 -24.64 -1.39 -5.68
CA PRO A 302 -25.66 -0.98 -6.63
C PRO A 302 -26.20 0.42 -6.32
N ASP A 303 -26.47 1.21 -7.35
CA ASP A 303 -27.04 2.56 -7.21
C ASP A 303 -28.40 2.55 -6.46
N SER A 304 -29.19 1.49 -6.64
CA SER A 304 -30.46 1.30 -5.94
C SER A 304 -30.33 1.04 -4.44
N TYR A 305 -29.12 0.74 -3.95
CA TYR A 305 -28.86 0.51 -2.54
C TYR A 305 -28.33 1.75 -1.84
N GLU A 306 -28.06 2.83 -2.57
CA GLU A 306 -27.70 4.10 -1.99
C GLU A 306 -28.88 4.72 -1.24
N ASN A 307 -28.59 5.36 -0.12
CA ASN A 307 -29.60 6.14 0.56
C ASN A 307 -29.69 7.55 -0.04
N GLN A 308 -30.52 7.67 -1.08
CA GLN A 308 -30.65 8.91 -1.83
C GLN A 308 -31.20 10.09 -1.00
N SER A 309 -31.80 9.84 0.15
CA SER A 309 -32.25 10.91 1.07
C SER A 309 -31.14 11.49 1.94
N LYS A 310 -29.98 10.88 1.96
CA LYS A 310 -28.85 11.35 2.76
C LYS A 310 -28.03 12.40 2.02
N PRO A 311 -27.54 13.46 2.70
CA PRO A 311 -26.78 14.52 2.07
C PRO A 311 -25.55 14.05 1.28
N TYR A 312 -24.86 13.00 1.72
CA TYR A 312 -23.68 12.49 1.04
C TYR A 312 -23.95 12.02 -0.40
N PHE A 313 -25.20 11.62 -0.70
CA PHE A 313 -25.55 11.12 -2.03
C PHE A 313 -25.41 12.20 -3.10
N ASN A 314 -25.72 13.45 -2.77
CA ASN A 314 -25.57 14.59 -3.68
C ASN A 314 -24.09 14.94 -3.97
N GLU A 315 -23.19 14.46 -3.15
CA GLU A 315 -21.75 14.68 -3.30
C GLU A 315 -21.07 13.62 -4.21
N PHE A 316 -21.77 12.57 -4.58
CA PHE A 316 -21.20 11.55 -5.46
C PHE A 316 -20.91 12.13 -6.84
N PRO A 317 -19.67 11.99 -7.36
CA PRO A 317 -19.31 12.51 -8.68
C PRO A 317 -20.02 11.77 -9.82
N PHE A 318 -20.42 10.52 -9.57
CA PHE A 318 -21.16 9.65 -10.49
C PHE A 318 -21.78 8.48 -9.73
N LEU A 319 -22.66 7.74 -10.41
CA LEU A 319 -23.25 6.49 -9.91
C LEU A 319 -22.53 5.29 -10.55
N ILE A 320 -22.10 4.32 -9.72
CA ILE A 320 -21.23 3.21 -10.14
C ILE A 320 -21.93 2.33 -11.20
N GLN A 321 -23.10 1.79 -10.87
CA GLN A 321 -23.85 0.92 -11.76
C GLN A 321 -24.13 1.60 -13.10
N LYS A 322 -24.72 2.78 -13.06
CA LYS A 322 -25.04 3.57 -14.27
C LYS A 322 -23.79 3.83 -15.12
N THR A 323 -22.66 4.12 -14.50
CA THR A 323 -21.41 4.40 -15.22
C THR A 323 -20.85 3.14 -15.87
N ILE A 324 -20.87 1.99 -15.18
CA ILE A 324 -20.47 0.69 -15.75
C ILE A 324 -21.33 0.34 -16.95
N GLU A 325 -22.67 0.45 -16.84
CA GLU A 325 -23.62 0.15 -17.91
C GLU A 325 -23.42 1.09 -19.12
N ASN A 326 -23.25 2.40 -18.90
CA ASN A 326 -22.96 3.37 -19.96
C ASN A 326 -21.63 3.08 -20.70
N ARG A 327 -20.70 2.35 -20.08
CA ARG A 327 -19.44 1.92 -20.66
C ARG A 327 -19.48 0.52 -21.26
N GLY A 328 -20.68 -0.05 -21.37
CA GLY A 328 -20.94 -1.33 -22.00
C GLY A 328 -20.69 -2.55 -21.12
N GLY A 329 -20.54 -2.37 -19.81
CA GLY A 329 -20.49 -3.46 -18.85
C GLY A 329 -21.89 -3.96 -18.47
N GLN A 330 -21.98 -5.20 -18.04
CA GLN A 330 -23.20 -5.78 -17.46
C GLN A 330 -23.07 -5.75 -15.92
N PHE A 331 -23.88 -4.91 -15.25
CA PHE A 331 -23.84 -4.81 -13.80
C PHE A 331 -24.77 -5.83 -13.14
N LEU A 332 -24.23 -6.67 -12.26
CA LEU A 332 -24.95 -7.78 -11.63
C LEU A 332 -24.81 -7.71 -10.10
N PHE A 333 -25.91 -8.00 -9.40
CA PHE A 333 -25.93 -7.96 -7.94
C PHE A 333 -27.04 -8.86 -7.38
N SER A 334 -26.91 -9.23 -6.11
CA SER A 334 -27.89 -9.98 -5.31
C SER A 334 -28.57 -9.05 -4.30
N ALA A 335 -29.50 -9.58 -3.51
CA ALA A 335 -30.16 -8.83 -2.45
C ALA A 335 -29.13 -8.11 -1.52
N ARG A 336 -29.52 -6.97 -0.96
CA ARG A 336 -28.63 -5.99 -0.25
C ARG A 336 -27.69 -6.64 0.78
N ASN A 337 -28.18 -7.58 1.57
CA ASN A 337 -27.42 -8.23 2.66
C ASN A 337 -26.88 -9.61 2.26
N LYS A 338 -26.63 -9.84 1.00
CA LYS A 338 -26.02 -11.05 0.45
C LYS A 338 -24.66 -10.76 -0.15
N ALA A 339 -23.74 -11.70 -0.04
CA ALA A 339 -22.52 -11.66 -0.81
C ALA A 339 -22.83 -11.94 -2.29
N HIS A 340 -22.19 -11.22 -3.18
CA HIS A 340 -22.23 -11.45 -4.63
C HIS A 340 -20.87 -11.16 -5.25
N VAL A 341 -20.37 -12.06 -6.06
CA VAL A 341 -19.07 -11.92 -6.73
C VAL A 341 -19.23 -12.31 -8.20
N GLU A 342 -18.78 -11.45 -9.09
CA GLU A 342 -18.62 -11.74 -10.51
C GLU A 342 -17.16 -12.01 -10.84
N VAL A 343 -16.95 -13.01 -11.68
CA VAL A 343 -15.65 -13.38 -12.26
C VAL A 343 -15.77 -13.37 -13.77
N ASP A 344 -15.06 -12.47 -14.43
CA ASP A 344 -15.01 -12.38 -15.89
C ASP A 344 -13.55 -12.27 -16.37
N GLY A 345 -13.00 -13.42 -16.75
CA GLY A 345 -11.57 -13.54 -17.04
C GLY A 345 -10.72 -13.17 -15.83
N ARG A 346 -9.89 -12.13 -15.98
CA ARG A 346 -9.01 -11.62 -14.91
C ARG A 346 -9.60 -10.41 -14.18
N ILE A 347 -10.92 -10.19 -14.26
CA ILE A 347 -11.63 -9.17 -13.51
C ILE A 347 -12.51 -9.86 -12.48
N ILE A 348 -12.37 -9.52 -11.19
CA ILE A 348 -13.11 -10.12 -10.10
C ILE A 348 -13.70 -8.99 -9.25
N THR A 349 -15.02 -8.94 -9.16
CA THR A 349 -15.71 -7.83 -8.51
C THR A 349 -16.76 -8.31 -7.53
N GLY A 350 -16.88 -7.61 -6.40
CA GLY A 350 -17.79 -7.98 -5.31
C GLY A 350 -18.72 -6.84 -4.90
N GLN A 351 -19.93 -7.19 -4.48
CA GLN A 351 -21.01 -6.26 -4.22
C GLN A 351 -20.82 -5.39 -2.97
N ASN A 352 -20.30 -5.98 -1.88
CA ASN A 352 -20.30 -5.35 -0.55
C ASN A 352 -19.28 -6.01 0.39
N HIS A 353 -19.19 -5.54 1.64
CA HIS A 353 -18.28 -6.06 2.66
C HIS A 353 -18.40 -7.57 2.93
N LEU A 354 -19.54 -8.19 2.65
CA LEU A 354 -19.73 -9.64 2.77
C LEU A 354 -19.03 -10.39 1.64
N SER A 355 -18.74 -9.71 0.54
CA SER A 355 -18.05 -10.26 -0.63
C SER A 355 -16.53 -10.24 -0.51
N SER A 356 -15.94 -9.45 0.41
CA SER A 356 -14.51 -9.14 0.43
C SER A 356 -13.61 -10.37 0.51
N SER A 357 -13.87 -11.28 1.46
CA SER A 357 -13.10 -12.54 1.55
C SER A 357 -13.33 -13.46 0.35
N LEU A 358 -14.54 -13.44 -0.25
CA LEU A 358 -14.83 -14.26 -1.44
C LEU A 358 -14.11 -13.75 -2.68
N VAL A 359 -14.05 -12.41 -2.87
CA VAL A 359 -13.26 -11.79 -3.93
C VAL A 359 -11.79 -12.20 -3.79
N ALA A 360 -11.20 -12.05 -2.59
CA ALA A 360 -9.82 -12.44 -2.33
C ALA A 360 -9.58 -13.94 -2.60
N LYS A 361 -10.48 -14.83 -2.17
CA LYS A 361 -10.39 -16.27 -2.46
C LYS A 361 -10.43 -16.57 -3.95
N LYS A 362 -11.33 -15.91 -4.72
CA LYS A 362 -11.39 -16.09 -6.17
C LYS A 362 -10.14 -15.58 -6.88
N MET A 363 -9.53 -14.50 -6.38
CA MET A 363 -8.25 -14.04 -6.88
C MET A 363 -7.15 -15.07 -6.63
N ILE A 364 -7.06 -15.62 -5.41
CA ILE A 364 -6.09 -16.66 -5.05
C ILE A 364 -6.27 -17.91 -5.91
N GLU A 365 -7.52 -18.39 -6.07
CA GLU A 365 -7.82 -19.51 -6.96
C GLU A 365 -7.33 -19.29 -8.40
N LEU A 366 -7.44 -18.08 -8.91
CA LEU A 366 -7.01 -17.73 -10.26
C LEU A 366 -5.47 -17.57 -10.34
N LEU A 367 -4.84 -17.01 -9.32
CA LEU A 367 -3.37 -16.88 -9.24
C LEU A 367 -2.68 -18.24 -9.15
N GLN A 368 -3.24 -19.19 -8.40
CA GLN A 368 -2.69 -20.55 -8.25
C GLN A 368 -2.80 -21.44 -9.51
N LYS A 369 -3.60 -21.03 -10.50
CA LYS A 369 -3.75 -21.72 -11.78
C LYS A 369 -2.76 -21.25 -12.85
N ARG A 370 -1.96 -20.26 -12.54
CA ARG A 370 -0.92 -19.71 -13.41
C ARG A 370 0.38 -20.50 -13.27
#